data_b057031d4ec57f913bef7d849427c8dc
#
_entry.id   b057031d4ec57f913bef7d849427c8dc
#
_cell.length_a   1.000
_cell.length_b   1.000
_cell.length_c   1.000
_cell.angle_alpha   90.00
_cell.angle_beta   90.00
_cell.angle_gamma   90.00
#
_symmetry.space_group_name_H-M   'P 1'
#
loop_
_entity.id
_entity.type
_entity.pdbx_description
1 polymer ?
#
loop_
_entity_poly.entity_id
_entity_poly.type
_entity_poly.pdbx_seq_one_letter_code
_entity_poly.pdbx_strand_id
1 'polypeptide(L)'
;NYGPVYGSAEENFGRILKKGLGQYRDELVISTKAGYDMWPGPYGNWGSRKYLMASLDQSLKRMGLEYVDIFYSHRPDPQTPIEETMGALADIVRQGKALYVGISNYTAGQTEKALAVLKEHRVPCLIHQARYSMLDRRIEPDLLPLLKQEGVGMIAFSPLAQGMLTDKYLNGIPDNSRAAKSTGHLQREQVTEEKINKVRQLNDLAKQRGQTLAE
;
A
#
# COMPACT_ATOMS: atom_id res chain seq x y z
N ASN A 1 3.99 2.35 8.49
CA ASN A 1 4.64 2.30 9.80
C ASN A 1 6.14 2.14 9.79
N TYR A 2 6.72 1.86 8.67
CA TYR A 2 8.16 1.89 8.46
C TYR A 2 8.64 3.36 8.30
N GLY A 3 9.88 3.62 8.62
CA GLY A 3 10.49 4.93 8.49
C GLY A 3 11.38 5.25 9.69
N PRO A 4 11.89 6.49 9.81
CA PRO A 4 12.88 6.81 10.83
C PRO A 4 12.38 6.64 12.28
N VAL A 5 11.05 6.64 12.49
CA VAL A 5 10.43 6.31 13.78
C VAL A 5 9.36 5.23 13.51
N TYR A 6 9.75 3.97 13.72
CA TYR A 6 8.89 2.83 13.47
C TYR A 6 7.61 2.89 14.32
N GLY A 7 6.45 2.72 13.64
CA GLY A 7 5.15 2.68 14.30
C GLY A 7 4.50 4.04 14.60
N SER A 8 5.21 5.16 14.42
CA SER A 8 4.72 6.50 14.77
C SER A 8 3.41 6.89 14.06
N ALA A 9 3.21 6.43 12.82
CA ALA A 9 1.97 6.69 12.08
C ALA A 9 0.77 6.00 12.74
N GLU A 10 0.92 4.74 13.19
CA GLU A 10 -0.12 4.01 13.90
C GLU A 10 -0.39 4.59 15.29
N GLU A 11 0.63 5.04 16.01
CA GLU A 11 0.46 5.73 17.29
C GLU A 11 -0.33 7.04 17.13
N ASN A 12 0.00 7.82 16.09
CA ASN A 12 -0.74 9.03 15.75
C ASN A 12 -2.19 8.72 15.39
N PHE A 13 -2.40 7.69 14.58
CA PHE A 13 -3.73 7.23 14.18
C PHE A 13 -4.54 6.76 15.40
N GLY A 14 -3.96 5.97 16.28
CA GLY A 14 -4.59 5.53 17.52
C GLY A 14 -5.02 6.71 18.42
N ARG A 15 -4.20 7.75 18.51
CA ARG A 15 -4.57 8.98 19.24
C ARG A 15 -5.76 9.71 18.60
N ILE A 16 -5.82 9.76 17.27
CA ILE A 16 -6.94 10.36 16.52
C ILE A 16 -8.21 9.55 16.73
N LEU A 17 -8.13 8.20 16.63
CA LEU A 17 -9.26 7.33 16.90
C LEU A 17 -9.82 7.57 18.30
N LYS A 18 -8.96 7.57 19.31
CA LYS A 18 -9.37 7.79 20.71
C LYS A 18 -10.03 9.14 20.94
N LYS A 19 -9.60 10.20 20.21
CA LYS A 19 -10.12 11.56 20.41
C LYS A 19 -11.50 11.82 19.81
N GLY A 20 -11.87 11.14 18.72
CA GLY A 20 -13.11 11.53 18.05
C GLY A 20 -13.72 10.49 17.11
N LEU A 21 -12.94 9.50 16.67
CA LEU A 21 -13.41 8.52 15.69
C LEU A 21 -13.73 7.14 16.28
N GLY A 22 -13.38 6.88 17.53
CA GLY A 22 -13.60 5.56 18.18
C GLY A 22 -15.06 5.13 18.22
N GLN A 23 -15.98 6.07 18.37
CA GLN A 23 -17.43 5.79 18.32
C GLN A 23 -17.93 5.31 16.96
N TYR A 24 -17.15 5.52 15.90
CA TYR A 24 -17.46 5.09 14.53
C TYR A 24 -16.67 3.86 14.10
N ARG A 25 -16.05 3.12 15.06
CA ARG A 25 -15.18 1.98 14.71
C ARG A 25 -15.83 1.00 13.74
N ASP A 26 -17.09 0.71 13.92
CA ASP A 26 -17.83 -0.26 13.13
C ASP A 26 -18.23 0.26 11.74
N GLU A 27 -18.13 1.57 11.52
CA GLU A 27 -18.37 2.22 10.22
C GLU A 27 -17.06 2.48 9.46
N LEU A 28 -15.90 2.39 10.14
CA LEU A 28 -14.61 2.67 9.54
C LEU A 28 -13.95 1.39 9.00
N VAL A 29 -13.44 1.46 7.76
CA VAL A 29 -12.55 0.43 7.21
C VAL A 29 -11.10 0.79 7.54
N ILE A 30 -10.53 0.12 8.53
CA ILE A 30 -9.18 0.36 9.02
C ILE A 30 -8.25 -0.74 8.51
N SER A 31 -7.14 -0.35 7.89
CA SER A 31 -6.16 -1.30 7.38
C SER A 31 -4.75 -0.99 7.84
N THR A 32 -3.93 -2.05 8.00
CA THR A 32 -2.48 -1.92 8.19
C THR A 32 -1.72 -2.99 7.41
N LYS A 33 -0.41 -2.86 7.34
CA LYS A 33 0.46 -3.69 6.50
C LYS A 33 1.72 -4.09 7.23
N ALA A 34 2.24 -5.27 6.93
CA ALA A 34 3.57 -5.71 7.34
C ALA A 34 4.39 -6.18 6.14
N GLY A 35 5.71 -5.95 6.14
CA GLY A 35 6.60 -6.31 5.04
C GLY A 35 7.89 -5.50 4.96
N TYR A 36 8.04 -4.46 5.76
CA TYR A 36 9.23 -3.60 5.83
C TYR A 36 9.80 -3.57 7.25
N ASP A 37 11.02 -3.05 7.41
CA ASP A 37 11.72 -3.00 8.69
C ASP A 37 10.89 -2.32 9.79
N MET A 38 10.71 -3.03 10.90
CA MET A 38 9.96 -2.57 12.07
C MET A 38 10.78 -2.67 13.36
N TRP A 39 11.77 -3.57 13.42
CA TRP A 39 12.72 -3.72 14.52
C TRP A 39 14.00 -4.42 14.06
N PRO A 40 15.11 -4.27 14.79
CA PRO A 40 16.37 -4.98 14.49
C PRO A 40 16.23 -6.49 14.66
N GLY A 41 16.94 -7.24 13.81
CA GLY A 41 17.04 -8.69 13.90
C GLY A 41 16.39 -9.42 12.73
N PRO A 42 16.56 -10.76 12.64
CA PRO A 42 16.20 -11.54 11.48
C PRO A 42 14.69 -11.64 11.22
N TYR A 43 13.88 -11.36 12.23
CA TYR A 43 12.42 -11.39 12.14
C TYR A 43 11.79 -10.00 12.23
N GLY A 44 12.52 -8.94 11.93
CA GLY A 44 12.02 -7.56 11.96
C GLY A 44 11.53 -7.04 10.61
N ASN A 45 11.48 -7.88 9.57
CA ASN A 45 11.21 -7.51 8.19
C ASN A 45 10.60 -8.68 7.39
N TRP A 46 10.13 -8.41 6.16
CA TRP A 46 9.67 -9.34 5.13
C TRP A 46 8.34 -10.03 5.42
N GLY A 47 8.23 -11.35 5.14
CA GLY A 47 6.95 -12.04 5.08
C GLY A 47 6.87 -13.31 5.92
N SER A 48 7.86 -13.61 6.79
CA SER A 48 7.80 -14.80 7.63
C SER A 48 6.57 -14.78 8.54
N ARG A 49 6.05 -15.96 8.85
CA ARG A 49 4.92 -16.14 9.77
C ARG A 49 5.16 -15.40 11.10
N LYS A 50 6.33 -15.58 11.69
CA LYS A 50 6.69 -14.96 12.97
C LYS A 50 6.64 -13.43 12.88
N TYR A 51 7.17 -12.86 11.80
CA TYR A 51 7.15 -11.41 11.59
C TYR A 51 5.75 -10.87 11.40
N LEU A 52 4.92 -11.50 10.54
CA LEU A 52 3.56 -11.02 10.25
C LEU A 52 2.67 -11.02 11.49
N MET A 53 2.71 -12.10 12.27
CA MET A 53 1.94 -12.22 13.52
C MET A 53 2.36 -11.15 14.54
N ALA A 54 3.67 -11.06 14.83
CA ALA A 54 4.20 -10.08 15.77
C ALA A 54 3.97 -8.62 15.31
N SER A 55 4.11 -8.36 14.00
CA SER A 55 3.89 -7.03 13.45
C SER A 55 2.45 -6.57 13.60
N LEU A 56 1.47 -7.46 13.34
CA LEU A 56 0.07 -7.11 13.55
C LEU A 56 -0.25 -6.87 15.03
N ASP A 57 0.23 -7.72 15.95
CA ASP A 57 0.01 -7.52 17.38
C ASP A 57 0.55 -6.17 17.86
N GLN A 58 1.73 -5.77 17.38
CA GLN A 58 2.28 -4.46 17.68
C GLN A 58 1.46 -3.32 17.06
N SER A 59 0.96 -3.50 15.83
CA SER A 59 0.11 -2.52 15.14
C SER A 59 -1.21 -2.30 15.90
N LEU A 60 -1.88 -3.38 16.29
CA LEU A 60 -3.11 -3.32 17.08
C LEU A 60 -2.88 -2.58 18.40
N LYS A 61 -1.79 -2.90 19.12
CA LYS A 61 -1.43 -2.22 20.37
C LYS A 61 -1.20 -0.72 20.16
N ARG A 62 -0.46 -0.31 19.12
CA ARG A 62 -0.20 1.11 18.82
C ARG A 62 -1.48 1.88 18.49
N MET A 63 -2.38 1.26 17.75
CA MET A 63 -3.65 1.87 17.35
C MET A 63 -4.73 1.80 18.45
N GLY A 64 -4.55 0.94 19.47
CA GLY A 64 -5.56 0.69 20.50
C GLY A 64 -6.78 -0.04 19.95
N LEU A 65 -6.57 -1.00 19.05
CA LEU A 65 -7.61 -1.78 18.39
C LEU A 65 -7.48 -3.27 18.73
N GLU A 66 -8.58 -3.99 18.73
CA GLU A 66 -8.61 -5.45 18.85
C GLU A 66 -8.44 -6.15 17.53
N TYR A 67 -8.89 -5.52 16.42
CA TYR A 67 -8.77 -6.02 15.05
C TYR A 67 -8.63 -4.87 14.03
N VAL A 68 -8.16 -5.19 12.84
CA VAL A 68 -8.25 -4.34 11.65
C VAL A 68 -9.19 -4.97 10.63
N ASP A 69 -9.77 -4.15 9.76
CA ASP A 69 -10.64 -4.69 8.70
C ASP A 69 -9.80 -5.40 7.63
N ILE A 70 -8.67 -4.83 7.23
CA ILE A 70 -7.81 -5.44 6.22
C ILE A 70 -6.36 -5.46 6.72
N PHE A 71 -5.76 -6.64 6.72
CA PHE A 71 -4.32 -6.79 6.95
C PHE A 71 -3.60 -7.19 5.66
N TYR A 72 -2.56 -6.44 5.29
CA TYR A 72 -1.82 -6.66 4.04
C TYR A 72 -0.46 -7.30 4.26
N SER A 73 -0.11 -8.28 3.41
CA SER A 73 1.29 -8.48 3.06
C SER A 73 1.74 -7.33 2.15
N HIS A 74 2.67 -6.50 2.65
CA HIS A 74 3.04 -5.23 2.01
C HIS A 74 3.87 -5.41 0.73
N ARG A 75 4.59 -6.51 0.63
CA ARG A 75 5.39 -6.91 -0.53
C ARG A 75 5.69 -8.41 -0.49
N PRO A 76 5.98 -9.06 -1.63
CA PRO A 76 6.43 -10.44 -1.63
C PRO A 76 7.79 -10.57 -0.93
N ASP A 77 7.96 -11.66 -0.17
CA ASP A 77 9.25 -12.02 0.44
C ASP A 77 9.98 -12.98 -0.52
N PRO A 78 11.22 -12.66 -0.94
CA PRO A 78 11.97 -13.53 -1.84
C PRO A 78 12.55 -14.78 -1.15
N GLN A 79 12.56 -14.82 0.19
CA GLN A 79 13.21 -15.90 0.97
C GLN A 79 12.20 -16.81 1.67
N THR A 80 11.03 -16.29 2.04
CA THR A 80 9.98 -17.06 2.70
C THR A 80 9.07 -17.71 1.65
N PRO A 81 8.78 -19.01 1.74
CA PRO A 81 7.78 -19.65 0.89
C PRO A 81 6.43 -18.90 0.96
N ILE A 82 5.78 -18.74 -0.19
CA ILE A 82 4.52 -18.02 -0.26
C ILE A 82 3.41 -18.68 0.58
N GLU A 83 3.50 -19.99 0.73
CA GLU A 83 2.59 -20.81 1.54
C GLU A 83 2.67 -20.42 3.02
N GLU A 84 3.86 -20.12 3.54
CA GLU A 84 4.05 -19.66 4.91
C GLU A 84 3.44 -18.27 5.10
N THR A 85 3.75 -17.35 4.18
CA THR A 85 3.24 -15.97 4.22
C THR A 85 1.70 -15.95 4.15
N MET A 86 1.11 -16.64 3.17
CA MET A 86 -0.35 -16.67 3.00
C MET A 86 -1.04 -17.47 4.11
N GLY A 87 -0.43 -18.56 4.57
CA GLY A 87 -0.91 -19.32 5.74
C GLY A 87 -0.94 -18.47 7.01
N ALA A 88 0.07 -17.62 7.23
CA ALA A 88 0.07 -16.67 8.34
C ALA A 88 -1.08 -15.67 8.25
N LEU A 89 -1.35 -15.11 7.08
CA LEU A 89 -2.48 -14.20 6.86
C LEU A 89 -3.83 -14.90 7.10
N ALA A 90 -3.97 -16.14 6.63
CA ALA A 90 -5.19 -16.92 6.86
C ALA A 90 -5.43 -17.18 8.36
N ASP A 91 -4.39 -17.49 9.12
CA ASP A 91 -4.51 -17.70 10.56
C ASP A 91 -4.80 -16.40 11.33
N ILE A 92 -4.29 -15.26 10.88
CA ILE A 92 -4.64 -13.94 11.42
C ILE A 92 -6.15 -13.68 11.30
N VAL A 93 -6.75 -14.03 10.15
CA VAL A 93 -8.20 -13.92 9.94
C VAL A 93 -8.95 -14.88 10.87
N ARG A 94 -8.51 -16.15 10.98
CA ARG A 94 -9.14 -17.13 11.89
C ARG A 94 -9.06 -16.73 13.36
N GLN A 95 -8.03 -15.99 13.75
CA GLN A 95 -7.88 -15.43 15.10
C GLN A 95 -8.75 -14.18 15.34
N GLY A 96 -9.45 -13.68 14.32
CA GLY A 96 -10.28 -12.48 14.42
C GLY A 96 -9.49 -11.18 14.52
N LYS A 97 -8.16 -11.20 14.25
CA LYS A 97 -7.30 -10.01 14.29
C LYS A 97 -7.37 -9.17 13.01
N ALA A 98 -7.86 -9.75 11.93
CA ALA A 98 -8.25 -9.07 10.70
C ALA A 98 -9.50 -9.72 10.12
N LEU A 99 -10.37 -8.93 9.49
CA LEU A 99 -11.57 -9.46 8.82
C LEU A 99 -11.20 -9.99 7.42
N TYR A 100 -10.30 -9.32 6.74
CA TYR A 100 -9.91 -9.62 5.36
C TYR A 100 -8.40 -9.57 5.17
N VAL A 101 -7.95 -10.29 4.14
CA VAL A 101 -6.57 -10.28 3.65
C VAL A 101 -6.45 -9.36 2.45
N GLY A 102 -5.35 -8.59 2.40
CA GLY A 102 -4.88 -7.89 1.23
C GLY A 102 -3.43 -8.24 0.91
N ILE A 103 -3.04 -8.01 -0.33
CA ILE A 103 -1.64 -8.11 -0.77
C ILE A 103 -1.23 -6.82 -1.49
N SER A 104 0.07 -6.54 -1.58
CA SER A 104 0.57 -5.32 -2.20
C SER A 104 1.91 -5.56 -2.89
N ASN A 105 2.13 -4.94 -4.05
CA ASN A 105 3.37 -5.05 -4.82
C ASN A 105 3.72 -6.46 -5.35
N TYR A 106 2.78 -7.38 -5.40
CA TYR A 106 2.94 -8.68 -6.02
C TYR A 106 2.80 -8.55 -7.55
N THR A 107 3.63 -9.24 -8.31
CA THR A 107 3.44 -9.41 -9.77
C THR A 107 2.22 -10.27 -10.05
N ALA A 108 1.74 -10.33 -11.28
CA ALA A 108 0.62 -11.18 -11.67
C ALA A 108 0.86 -12.65 -11.29
N GLY A 109 2.02 -13.22 -11.65
CA GLY A 109 2.34 -14.61 -11.30
C GLY A 109 2.49 -14.88 -9.80
N GLN A 110 2.99 -13.89 -9.02
CA GLN A 110 3.03 -14.00 -7.56
C GLN A 110 1.62 -13.88 -6.95
N THR A 111 0.79 -13.02 -7.52
CA THR A 111 -0.61 -12.86 -7.10
C THR A 111 -1.37 -14.15 -7.32
N GLU A 112 -1.25 -14.76 -8.50
CA GLU A 112 -1.90 -16.05 -8.82
C GLU A 112 -1.54 -17.14 -7.80
N LYS A 113 -0.24 -17.29 -7.48
CA LYS A 113 0.21 -18.23 -6.46
C LYS A 113 -0.36 -17.91 -5.07
N ALA A 114 -0.34 -16.62 -4.66
CA ALA A 114 -0.89 -16.20 -3.38
C ALA A 114 -2.39 -16.52 -3.26
N LEU A 115 -3.16 -16.26 -4.32
CA LEU A 115 -4.59 -16.53 -4.37
C LEU A 115 -4.88 -18.03 -4.30
N ALA A 116 -4.08 -18.87 -4.97
CA ALA A 116 -4.21 -20.34 -4.89
C ALA A 116 -4.06 -20.83 -3.45
N VAL A 117 -3.01 -20.40 -2.74
CA VAL A 117 -2.79 -20.78 -1.33
C VAL A 117 -3.92 -20.26 -0.42
N LEU A 118 -4.33 -19.02 -0.57
CA LEU A 118 -5.43 -18.47 0.23
C LEU A 118 -6.75 -19.20 0.00
N LYS A 119 -7.00 -19.65 -1.24
CA LYS A 119 -8.17 -20.46 -1.60
C LYS A 119 -8.15 -21.83 -0.90
N GLU A 120 -7.01 -22.50 -0.82
CA GLU A 120 -6.84 -23.75 -0.04
C GLU A 120 -7.17 -23.53 1.44
N HIS A 121 -6.77 -22.38 1.97
CA HIS A 121 -7.10 -21.97 3.34
C HIS A 121 -8.55 -21.48 3.52
N ARG A 122 -9.35 -21.38 2.45
CA ARG A 122 -10.72 -20.84 2.46
C ARG A 122 -10.80 -19.40 3.01
N VAL A 123 -9.77 -18.61 2.78
CA VAL A 123 -9.69 -17.19 3.14
C VAL A 123 -9.47 -16.40 1.84
N PRO A 124 -10.49 -15.69 1.33
CA PRO A 124 -10.35 -14.93 0.09
C PRO A 124 -9.42 -13.72 0.28
N CYS A 125 -8.65 -13.41 -0.75
CA CYS A 125 -7.97 -12.12 -0.86
C CYS A 125 -8.99 -11.05 -1.28
N LEU A 126 -9.18 -10.03 -0.45
CA LEU A 126 -10.16 -8.98 -0.76
C LEU A 126 -9.63 -8.00 -1.81
N ILE A 127 -8.35 -7.62 -1.70
CA ILE A 127 -7.83 -6.46 -2.42
C ILE A 127 -6.32 -6.56 -2.64
N HIS A 128 -5.89 -6.07 -3.81
CA HIS A 128 -4.49 -5.87 -4.15
C HIS A 128 -4.16 -4.37 -4.21
N GLN A 129 -3.15 -3.93 -3.47
CA GLN A 129 -2.65 -2.56 -3.59
C GLN A 129 -1.41 -2.51 -4.49
N ALA A 130 -1.50 -1.76 -5.59
CA ALA A 130 -0.43 -1.62 -6.57
C ALA A 130 -0.09 -0.16 -6.84
N ARG A 131 1.15 0.09 -7.28
CA ARG A 131 1.50 1.39 -7.84
C ARG A 131 0.84 1.53 -9.22
N TYR A 132 0.00 2.56 -9.35
CA TYR A 132 -0.70 2.81 -10.59
C TYR A 132 -1.01 4.29 -10.76
N SER A 133 -0.71 4.83 -11.93
CA SER A 133 -0.99 6.22 -12.31
C SER A 133 -0.92 6.35 -13.84
N MET A 134 -1.28 7.51 -14.37
CA MET A 134 -1.13 7.79 -15.80
C MET A 134 0.33 7.71 -16.30
N LEU A 135 1.31 7.85 -15.39
CA LEU A 135 2.74 7.72 -15.67
C LEU A 135 3.32 6.32 -15.39
N ASP A 136 2.57 5.44 -14.72
CA ASP A 136 3.00 4.07 -14.38
C ASP A 136 1.84 3.09 -14.62
N ARG A 137 1.80 2.50 -15.79
CA ARG A 137 0.72 1.65 -16.29
C ARG A 137 1.12 0.17 -16.41
N ARG A 138 2.22 -0.23 -15.76
CA ARG A 138 2.83 -1.56 -15.89
C ARG A 138 1.91 -2.72 -15.52
N ILE A 139 0.89 -2.49 -14.69
CA ILE A 139 -0.02 -3.52 -14.21
C ILE A 139 -1.18 -3.83 -15.17
N GLU A 140 -1.36 -3.03 -16.22
CA GLU A 140 -2.50 -3.16 -17.13
C GLU A 140 -2.48 -4.44 -17.98
N PRO A 141 -1.30 -4.90 -18.50
CA PRO A 141 -1.28 -6.05 -19.39
C PRO A 141 -1.63 -7.39 -18.73
N ASP A 142 -1.31 -7.56 -17.46
CA ASP A 142 -1.35 -8.86 -16.78
C ASP A 142 -2.07 -8.82 -15.42
N LEU A 143 -1.68 -7.93 -14.52
CA LEU A 143 -2.22 -7.92 -13.15
C LEU A 143 -3.70 -7.50 -13.10
N LEU A 144 -4.09 -6.44 -13.80
CA LEU A 144 -5.48 -5.98 -13.78
C LEU A 144 -6.45 -7.02 -14.37
N PRO A 145 -6.16 -7.68 -15.51
CA PRO A 145 -6.98 -8.79 -16.00
C PRO A 145 -7.10 -9.94 -15.00
N LEU A 146 -5.99 -10.34 -14.37
CA LEU A 146 -5.99 -11.39 -13.34
C LEU A 146 -6.89 -11.01 -12.15
N LEU A 147 -6.73 -9.81 -11.59
CA LEU A 147 -7.54 -9.36 -10.45
C LEU A 147 -9.03 -9.35 -10.79
N LYS A 148 -9.38 -8.91 -12.01
CA LYS A 148 -10.78 -8.93 -12.50
C LYS A 148 -11.32 -10.35 -12.62
N GLN A 149 -10.53 -11.27 -13.16
CA GLN A 149 -10.90 -12.68 -13.29
C GLN A 149 -11.13 -13.35 -11.93
N GLU A 150 -10.26 -13.07 -10.96
CA GLU A 150 -10.31 -13.66 -9.62
C GLU A 150 -11.27 -12.93 -8.66
N GLY A 151 -11.92 -11.85 -9.10
CA GLY A 151 -12.82 -11.07 -8.26
C GLY A 151 -12.13 -10.31 -7.12
N VAL A 152 -10.84 -9.99 -7.27
CA VAL A 152 -10.04 -9.26 -6.28
C VAL A 152 -10.08 -7.76 -6.57
N GLY A 153 -10.40 -6.95 -5.56
CA GLY A 153 -10.39 -5.49 -5.68
C GLY A 153 -8.98 -4.93 -5.92
N MET A 154 -8.90 -3.76 -6.54
CA MET A 154 -7.62 -3.05 -6.73
C MET A 154 -7.69 -1.64 -6.17
N ILE A 155 -6.66 -1.25 -5.42
CA ILE A 155 -6.45 0.11 -4.94
C ILE A 155 -5.07 0.61 -5.37
N ALA A 156 -5.01 1.83 -5.92
CA ALA A 156 -3.76 2.42 -6.36
C ALA A 156 -3.04 3.15 -5.22
N PHE A 157 -1.73 2.97 -5.11
CA PHE A 157 -0.91 3.93 -4.38
C PHE A 157 -0.13 4.82 -5.35
N SER A 158 0.17 6.05 -4.91
CA SER A 158 0.78 7.11 -5.74
C SER A 158 0.00 7.43 -7.04
N PRO A 159 -1.34 7.57 -7.03
CA PRO A 159 -2.12 7.85 -8.24
C PRO A 159 -1.72 9.17 -8.89
N LEU A 160 -1.26 10.14 -8.12
CA LEU A 160 -0.69 11.41 -8.63
C LEU A 160 0.83 11.36 -8.86
N ALA A 161 1.43 10.17 -8.95
CA ALA A 161 2.87 10.00 -9.18
C ALA A 161 3.73 10.85 -8.22
N GLN A 162 3.37 10.83 -6.92
CA GLN A 162 4.00 11.61 -5.84
C GLN A 162 3.92 13.15 -6.04
N GLY A 163 2.94 13.62 -6.78
CA GLY A 163 2.67 15.02 -7.07
C GLY A 163 3.14 15.46 -8.46
N MET A 164 3.76 14.59 -9.25
CA MET A 164 4.11 14.93 -10.65
C MET A 164 2.87 15.13 -11.53
N LEU A 165 1.77 14.44 -11.25
CA LEU A 165 0.48 14.61 -11.92
C LEU A 165 -0.35 15.72 -11.25
N THR A 166 0.31 16.82 -10.92
CA THR A 166 -0.28 18.09 -10.48
C THR A 166 0.43 19.23 -11.19
N ASP A 167 0.02 20.45 -10.99
CA ASP A 167 0.67 21.67 -11.52
C ASP A 167 2.04 21.97 -10.89
N LYS A 168 2.37 21.27 -9.79
CA LYS A 168 3.51 21.57 -8.91
C LYS A 168 4.87 21.58 -9.61
N TYR A 169 5.07 20.70 -10.61
CA TYR A 169 6.37 20.53 -11.28
C TYR A 169 6.40 21.04 -12.74
N LEU A 170 5.33 21.68 -13.22
CA LEU A 170 5.23 22.16 -14.59
C LEU A 170 6.32 23.19 -14.96
N ASN A 171 6.75 23.99 -14.00
CA ASN A 171 7.72 25.09 -14.17
C ASN A 171 9.05 24.82 -13.44
N GLY A 172 9.37 23.55 -13.15
CA GLY A 172 10.57 23.16 -12.42
C GLY A 172 10.29 22.52 -11.08
N ILE A 173 11.33 22.31 -10.27
CA ILE A 173 11.24 21.66 -8.95
C ILE A 173 11.21 22.75 -7.87
N PRO A 174 10.06 22.99 -7.20
CA PRO A 174 10.01 23.95 -6.10
C PRO A 174 10.82 23.49 -4.88
N ASP A 175 11.47 24.42 -4.17
CA ASP A 175 12.34 24.11 -3.02
C ASP A 175 11.60 23.42 -1.87
N ASN A 176 10.30 23.69 -1.70
CA ASN A 176 9.45 23.04 -0.70
C ASN A 176 8.80 21.73 -1.18
N SER A 177 9.21 21.21 -2.35
CA SER A 177 8.63 20.00 -2.94
C SER A 177 9.28 18.70 -2.41
N ARG A 178 8.64 17.57 -2.67
CA ARG A 178 9.20 16.24 -2.35
C ARG A 178 10.49 15.96 -3.10
N ALA A 179 10.59 16.37 -4.36
CA ALA A 179 11.77 16.17 -5.19
C ALA A 179 12.96 17.05 -4.80
N ALA A 180 12.73 18.11 -4.01
CA ALA A 180 13.80 18.94 -3.47
C ALA A 180 14.40 18.39 -2.17
N LYS A 181 13.73 17.43 -1.51
CA LYS A 181 14.16 16.84 -0.24
C LYS A 181 14.98 15.57 -0.50
N SER A 182 16.16 15.46 0.11
CA SER A 182 17.04 14.28 0.02
C SER A 182 16.42 13.02 0.63
N THR A 183 15.47 13.16 1.55
CA THR A 183 14.78 12.04 2.24
C THR A 183 13.46 11.64 1.60
N GLY A 184 13.05 12.26 0.48
CA GLY A 184 11.81 11.96 -0.20
C GLY A 184 11.88 10.71 -1.06
N HIS A 185 10.74 10.04 -1.29
CA HIS A 185 10.66 8.93 -2.25
C HIS A 185 10.70 9.39 -3.72
N LEU A 186 10.40 10.66 -4.01
CA LEU A 186 10.58 11.26 -5.32
C LEU A 186 11.93 11.96 -5.32
N GLN A 187 12.87 11.45 -6.08
CA GLN A 187 14.20 12.03 -6.24
C GLN A 187 14.19 13.06 -7.39
N ARG A 188 15.08 14.04 -7.34
CA ARG A 188 15.20 15.10 -8.35
C ARG A 188 15.41 14.54 -9.75
N GLU A 189 16.21 13.51 -9.89
CA GLU A 189 16.56 12.84 -11.14
C GLU A 189 15.36 12.11 -11.79
N GLN A 190 14.33 11.83 -11.03
CA GLN A 190 13.10 11.21 -11.53
C GLN A 190 12.15 12.21 -12.20
N VAL A 191 12.34 13.51 -11.95
CA VAL A 191 11.60 14.61 -12.58
C VAL A 191 12.30 14.99 -13.88
N THR A 192 12.17 14.12 -14.90
CA THR A 192 12.81 14.31 -16.20
C THR A 192 11.96 15.21 -17.10
N GLU A 193 12.63 15.92 -18.05
CA GLU A 193 11.93 16.77 -19.01
C GLU A 193 10.93 15.98 -19.87
N GLU A 194 11.25 14.74 -20.22
CA GLU A 194 10.33 13.84 -20.95
C GLU A 194 9.01 13.65 -20.17
N LYS A 195 9.10 13.35 -18.86
CA LYS A 195 7.90 13.19 -18.02
C LYS A 195 7.14 14.49 -17.87
N ILE A 196 7.85 15.60 -17.67
CA ILE A 196 7.22 16.91 -17.52
C ILE A 196 6.50 17.33 -18.79
N ASN A 197 7.05 17.04 -19.97
CA ASN A 197 6.36 17.29 -21.25
C ASN A 197 5.05 16.50 -21.37
N LYS A 198 5.04 15.23 -20.96
CA LYS A 198 3.79 14.43 -20.87
C LYS A 198 2.80 15.06 -19.88
N VAL A 199 3.29 15.52 -18.74
CA VAL A 199 2.46 16.17 -17.70
C VAL A 199 1.87 17.49 -18.21
N ARG A 200 2.64 18.30 -18.97
CA ARG A 200 2.14 19.53 -19.60
C ARG A 200 1.00 19.24 -20.59
N GLN A 201 1.17 18.24 -21.45
CA GLN A 201 0.10 17.81 -22.37
C GLN A 201 -1.17 17.37 -21.64
N LEU A 202 -1.03 16.59 -20.56
CA LEU A 202 -2.17 16.19 -19.72
C LEU A 202 -2.82 17.38 -19.03
N ASN A 203 -2.02 18.34 -18.56
CA ASN A 203 -2.52 19.58 -17.94
C ASN A 203 -3.32 20.45 -18.93
N ASP A 204 -2.87 20.53 -20.19
CA ASP A 204 -3.60 21.26 -21.21
C ASP A 204 -4.94 20.58 -21.54
N LEU A 205 -4.97 19.26 -21.54
CA LEU A 205 -6.21 18.49 -21.69
C LEU A 205 -7.17 18.72 -20.50
N ALA A 206 -6.65 18.71 -19.28
CA ALA A 206 -7.44 19.00 -18.07
C ALA A 206 -8.05 20.40 -18.13
N LYS A 207 -7.26 21.42 -18.50
CA LYS A 207 -7.76 22.79 -18.70
C LYS A 207 -8.88 22.89 -19.73
N GLN A 208 -8.79 22.19 -20.86
CA GLN A 208 -9.86 22.15 -21.85
C GLN A 208 -11.15 21.57 -21.31
N ARG A 209 -11.06 20.73 -20.29
CA ARG A 209 -12.20 20.12 -19.56
C ARG A 209 -12.68 20.97 -18.39
N GLY A 210 -12.04 22.12 -18.12
CA GLY A 210 -12.33 22.95 -16.94
C GLY A 210 -11.91 22.33 -15.60
N GLN A 211 -10.91 21.43 -15.62
CA GLN A 211 -10.42 20.67 -14.47
C GLN A 211 -8.99 21.04 -14.14
N THR A 212 -8.56 20.77 -12.92
CA THR A 212 -7.14 20.71 -12.59
C THR A 212 -6.55 19.39 -13.06
N LEU A 213 -5.23 19.29 -13.21
CA LEU A 213 -4.58 18.03 -13.60
C LEU A 213 -4.80 16.91 -12.56
N ALA A 214 -5.00 17.26 -11.30
CA ALA A 214 -5.21 16.28 -10.23
C ALA A 214 -6.64 15.68 -10.22
N GLU A 215 -7.61 16.37 -10.81
CA GLU A 215 -8.99 15.90 -11.04
C GLU A 215 -9.07 15.02 -12.28
#